data_7658a5721644ae3cdf2d497b40615cd4
#
_entry.id   7658a5721644ae3cdf2d497b40615cd4
#
_cell.length_a   1.000
_cell.length_b   1.000
_cell.length_c   1.000
_cell.angle_alpha   90.00
_cell.angle_beta   90.00
_cell.angle_gamma   90.00
#
_symmetry.space_group_name_H-M   'P 1'
#
loop_
_entity.id
_entity.type
_entity.pdbx_description
1 polymer ?
#
loop_
_entity_poly.entity_id
_entity_poly.type
_entity_poly.pdbx_seq_one_letter_code
_entity_poly.pdbx_strand_id
1 'polypeptide(L)'
;YIPSISPTRGRVGSGFGPRIHPVTGEVGKMHQGVDLSNERWTPIYATADGIVEIAQFSNSFGNYVAINHGNGLKTRYGHMQMSIVKPGQFVRRYQTIGYMGSTGRSTGPHCHYEVWVGDHPVNPVAYILPGDYSVD
;
A
#
# COMPACT_ATOMS: atom_id res chain seq x y z
N TYR A 1 8.89 -12.88 7.36
CA TYR A 1 7.65 -12.40 7.98
C TYR A 1 6.58 -12.15 6.94
N ILE A 2 5.38 -12.59 7.21
CA ILE A 2 4.25 -12.52 6.27
C ILE A 2 3.37 -11.33 6.64
N PRO A 3 3.05 -10.42 5.70
CA PRO A 3 2.09 -9.36 5.94
C PRO A 3 0.76 -9.93 6.42
N SER A 4 0.20 -9.38 7.49
CA SER A 4 -0.98 -9.98 8.12
C SER A 4 -1.99 -8.97 8.68
N ILE A 5 -1.77 -7.67 8.45
CA ILE A 5 -2.67 -6.61 8.91
C ILE A 5 -2.94 -5.62 7.77
N SER A 6 -3.96 -4.79 7.95
CA SER A 6 -4.17 -3.67 7.05
C SER A 6 -3.08 -2.61 7.26
N PRO A 7 -2.57 -1.99 6.18
CA PRO A 7 -1.56 -0.95 6.32
C PRO A 7 -2.09 0.33 6.94
N THR A 8 -3.40 0.51 6.97
CA THR A 8 -4.02 1.71 7.53
C THR A 8 -5.48 1.44 7.85
N ARG A 9 -6.07 2.32 8.62
CA ARG A 9 -7.53 2.37 8.77
C ARG A 9 -8.08 3.08 7.56
N GLY A 10 -8.95 2.42 6.82
CA GLY A 10 -9.50 3.03 5.64
C GLY A 10 -10.46 2.10 4.92
N ARG A 11 -11.17 2.70 3.98
CA ARG A 11 -12.15 2.01 3.17
C ARG A 11 -11.47 1.52 1.90
N VAL A 12 -11.66 0.25 1.55
CA VAL A 12 -11.17 -0.30 0.29
C VAL A 12 -12.00 0.28 -0.85
N GLY A 13 -11.38 1.16 -1.64
CA GLY A 13 -12.06 1.83 -2.75
C GLY A 13 -11.82 1.17 -4.08
N SER A 14 -10.60 0.70 -4.32
CA SER A 14 -10.21 0.13 -5.61
C SER A 14 -9.40 -1.13 -5.35
N GLY A 15 -9.89 -2.26 -5.87
CA GLY A 15 -9.31 -3.56 -5.63
C GLY A 15 -8.22 -3.94 -6.62
N PHE A 16 -7.55 -5.05 -6.32
CA PHE A 16 -6.51 -5.63 -7.16
C PHE A 16 -7.13 -6.28 -8.40
N GLY A 17 -6.42 -6.17 -9.52
CA GLY A 17 -6.78 -6.85 -10.75
C GLY A 17 -7.01 -5.92 -11.92
N PRO A 18 -7.42 -6.48 -13.07
CA PRO A 18 -7.66 -5.68 -14.26
C PRO A 18 -8.88 -4.76 -14.07
N ARG A 19 -8.79 -3.58 -14.64
CA ARG A 19 -9.89 -2.63 -14.66
C ARG A 19 -10.65 -2.76 -15.98
N ILE A 20 -11.97 -2.69 -15.91
CA ILE A 20 -12.83 -2.74 -17.09
C ILE A 20 -13.47 -1.37 -17.25
N HIS A 21 -13.35 -0.79 -18.46
CA HIS A 21 -13.97 0.49 -18.75
C HIS A 21 -15.50 0.32 -18.71
N PRO A 22 -16.22 1.14 -17.92
CA PRO A 22 -17.66 0.93 -17.72
C PRO A 22 -18.52 1.16 -18.98
N VAL A 23 -18.02 1.89 -19.95
CA VAL A 23 -18.78 2.21 -21.17
C VAL A 23 -18.39 1.30 -22.33
N THR A 24 -17.09 1.08 -22.55
CA THR A 24 -16.60 0.33 -23.71
C THR A 24 -16.39 -1.14 -23.43
N GLY A 25 -16.31 -1.55 -22.17
CA GLY A 25 -15.99 -2.91 -21.78
C GLY A 25 -14.52 -3.29 -22.00
N GLU A 26 -13.68 -2.37 -22.43
CA GLU A 26 -12.26 -2.63 -22.63
C GLU A 26 -11.56 -2.89 -21.32
N VAL A 27 -10.66 -3.90 -21.33
CA VAL A 27 -9.81 -4.19 -20.17
C VAL A 27 -8.70 -3.15 -20.14
N GLY A 28 -8.68 -2.32 -19.09
CA GLY A 28 -7.65 -1.32 -18.86
C GLY A 28 -6.43 -1.89 -18.16
N LYS A 29 -5.58 -0.98 -17.68
CA LYS A 29 -4.40 -1.35 -16.88
C LYS A 29 -4.78 -2.18 -15.67
N MET A 30 -3.97 -3.19 -15.39
CA MET A 30 -4.08 -3.95 -14.15
C MET A 30 -3.74 -3.07 -12.95
N HIS A 31 -4.61 -3.07 -11.93
CA HIS A 31 -4.33 -2.44 -10.65
C HIS A 31 -3.51 -3.40 -9.78
N GLN A 32 -2.27 -3.04 -9.50
CA GLN A 32 -1.29 -3.93 -8.85
C GLN A 32 -1.40 -3.97 -7.33
N GLY A 33 -2.38 -3.31 -6.76
CA GLY A 33 -2.58 -3.25 -5.33
C GLY A 33 -4.01 -2.92 -4.97
N VAL A 34 -4.22 -2.46 -3.75
CA VAL A 34 -5.51 -1.95 -3.29
C VAL A 34 -5.35 -0.53 -2.79
N ASP A 35 -6.39 0.27 -2.94
CA ASP A 35 -6.44 1.63 -2.42
C ASP A 35 -7.33 1.67 -1.19
N LEU A 36 -6.78 2.17 -0.08
CA LEU A 36 -7.53 2.37 1.16
C LEU A 36 -7.64 3.87 1.42
N SER A 37 -8.86 4.35 1.51
CA SER A 37 -9.14 5.78 1.63
C SER A 37 -9.53 6.16 3.05
N ASN A 38 -9.01 7.28 3.51
CA ASN A 38 -9.37 7.92 4.78
C ASN A 38 -8.92 9.37 4.71
N GLU A 39 -8.95 10.06 5.82
CA GLU A 39 -8.51 11.44 5.89
C GLU A 39 -6.99 11.55 5.74
N ARG A 40 -6.54 12.70 5.21
CA ARG A 40 -5.13 13.05 5.18
C ARG A 40 -4.54 12.98 6.59
N TRP A 41 -3.29 12.52 6.68
CA TRP A 41 -2.57 12.30 7.93
C TRP A 41 -2.98 11.07 8.73
N THR A 42 -3.91 10.24 8.23
CA THR A 42 -4.18 8.94 8.85
C THR A 42 -2.89 8.11 8.87
N PRO A 43 -2.51 7.53 10.02
CA PRO A 43 -1.28 6.75 10.10
C PRO A 43 -1.26 5.55 9.16
N ILE A 44 -0.09 5.26 8.62
CA ILE A 44 0.18 4.07 7.80
C ILE A 44 1.19 3.21 8.56
N TYR A 45 0.91 1.91 8.64
CA TYR A 45 1.68 0.96 9.45
C TYR A 45 2.38 -0.06 8.56
N ALA A 46 3.58 -0.49 8.99
CA ALA A 46 4.20 -1.68 8.42
C ALA A 46 3.31 -2.90 8.69
N THR A 47 3.07 -3.71 7.67
CA THR A 47 2.15 -4.85 7.79
C THR A 47 2.82 -6.13 8.26
N ALA A 48 4.14 -6.12 8.35
CA ALA A 48 4.97 -7.16 8.95
C ALA A 48 6.34 -6.57 9.30
N ASP A 49 7.12 -7.31 10.08
CA ASP A 49 8.50 -6.93 10.35
C ASP A 49 9.32 -6.97 9.06
N GLY A 50 10.29 -6.09 8.93
CA GLY A 50 11.15 -6.06 7.75
C GLY A 50 12.13 -4.90 7.75
N ILE A 51 12.85 -4.78 6.64
CA ILE A 51 13.82 -3.71 6.41
C ILE A 51 13.28 -2.78 5.32
N VAL A 52 13.30 -1.50 5.60
CA VAL A 52 12.93 -0.48 4.61
C VAL A 52 13.97 -0.48 3.50
N GLU A 53 13.54 -0.73 2.26
CA GLU A 53 14.41 -0.66 1.09
C GLU A 53 14.33 0.70 0.39
N ILE A 54 13.15 1.27 0.33
CA ILE A 54 12.88 2.53 -0.38
C ILE A 54 12.03 3.43 0.51
N ALA A 55 12.39 4.70 0.58
CA ALA A 55 11.58 5.75 1.18
C ALA A 55 11.90 7.02 0.39
N GLN A 56 11.10 7.29 -0.66
CA GLN A 56 11.40 8.38 -1.59
C GLN A 56 10.13 8.86 -2.28
N PHE A 57 10.26 9.88 -3.10
CA PHE A 57 9.20 10.40 -3.96
C PHE A 57 9.36 9.85 -5.39
N SER A 58 8.25 9.48 -6.01
CA SER A 58 8.16 9.21 -7.45
C SER A 58 6.94 9.91 -8.03
N ASN A 59 6.93 10.14 -9.34
CA ASN A 59 5.80 10.81 -9.99
C ASN A 59 4.51 9.99 -9.94
N SER A 60 4.62 8.67 -9.94
CA SER A 60 3.45 7.79 -9.92
C SER A 60 2.95 7.51 -8.50
N PHE A 61 3.85 7.13 -7.59
CA PHE A 61 3.48 6.76 -6.22
C PHE A 61 3.49 7.93 -5.23
N GLY A 62 4.03 9.08 -5.63
CA GLY A 62 4.26 10.15 -4.67
C GLY A 62 5.32 9.76 -3.64
N ASN A 63 5.14 10.18 -2.42
CA ASN A 63 5.98 9.70 -1.33
C ASN A 63 5.60 8.25 -1.03
N TYR A 64 6.56 7.33 -1.16
CA TYR A 64 6.27 5.93 -0.94
C TYR A 64 7.38 5.22 -0.18
N VAL A 65 7.01 4.13 0.48
CA VAL A 65 7.91 3.25 1.23
C VAL A 65 7.77 1.83 0.68
N ALA A 66 8.89 1.16 0.52
CA ALA A 66 8.93 -0.27 0.21
C ALA A 66 9.67 -0.99 1.32
N ILE A 67 9.10 -2.10 1.81
CA ILE A 67 9.65 -2.90 2.90
C ILE A 67 9.91 -4.31 2.39
N ASN A 68 11.11 -4.83 2.68
CA ASN A 68 11.49 -6.21 2.41
C ASN A 68 11.28 -7.03 3.69
N HIS A 69 10.36 -7.99 3.62
CA HIS A 69 10.00 -8.86 4.75
C HIS A 69 10.78 -10.19 4.77
N GLY A 70 11.65 -10.40 3.78
CA GLY A 70 12.37 -11.66 3.61
C GLY A 70 11.60 -12.68 2.78
N ASN A 71 12.29 -13.72 2.35
CA ASN A 71 11.72 -14.84 1.56
C ASN A 71 10.98 -14.38 0.29
N GLY A 72 11.41 -13.28 -0.32
CA GLY A 72 10.79 -12.75 -1.53
C GLY A 72 9.52 -11.95 -1.30
N LEU A 73 9.12 -11.71 -0.05
CA LEU A 73 7.94 -10.91 0.27
C LEU A 73 8.31 -9.45 0.46
N LYS A 74 7.61 -8.57 -0.25
CA LYS A 74 7.79 -7.12 -0.15
C LYS A 74 6.43 -6.44 -0.14
N THR A 75 6.36 -5.28 0.51
CA THR A 75 5.16 -4.43 0.51
C THR A 75 5.53 -3.01 0.12
N ARG A 76 4.60 -2.32 -0.53
CA ARG A 76 4.74 -0.93 -0.93
C ARG A 76 3.54 -0.11 -0.48
N TYR A 77 3.81 1.10 -0.04
CA TYR A 77 2.82 2.02 0.53
C TYR A 77 2.98 3.35 -0.17
N GLY A 78 2.04 3.73 -1.00
CA GLY A 78 2.13 4.92 -1.86
C GLY A 78 1.24 6.08 -1.45
N HIS A 79 1.46 7.20 -2.10
CA HIS A 79 0.72 8.46 -1.95
C HIS A 79 0.72 9.04 -0.54
N MET A 80 1.79 8.78 0.21
CA MET A 80 1.94 9.31 1.57
C MET A 80 2.08 10.82 1.59
N GLN A 81 1.54 11.46 2.62
CA GLN A 81 1.83 12.86 2.90
C GLN A 81 3.31 13.03 3.27
N MET A 82 3.79 12.14 4.13
CA MET A 82 5.21 12.04 4.46
C MET A 82 5.51 10.64 5.01
N SER A 83 6.75 10.20 4.83
CA SER A 83 7.29 9.01 5.48
C SER A 83 8.17 9.43 6.67
N ILE A 84 8.22 8.59 7.69
CA ILE A 84 9.03 8.83 8.89
C ILE A 84 10.09 7.76 9.10
N VAL A 85 10.35 6.95 8.08
CA VAL A 85 11.37 5.89 8.08
C VAL A 85 12.36 6.13 6.96
N LYS A 86 13.53 5.48 7.05
CA LYS A 86 14.62 5.62 6.09
C LYS A 86 15.05 4.27 5.55
N PRO A 87 15.60 4.21 4.33
CA PRO A 87 16.19 2.97 3.81
C PRO A 87 17.21 2.38 4.78
N GLY A 88 17.17 1.07 4.95
CA GLY A 88 18.03 0.34 5.89
C GLY A 88 17.47 0.20 7.30
N GLN A 89 16.41 0.93 7.62
CA GLN A 89 15.80 0.87 8.95
C GLN A 89 14.98 -0.41 9.11
N PHE A 90 15.14 -1.10 10.25
CA PHE A 90 14.25 -2.19 10.63
C PHE A 90 12.95 -1.62 11.18
N VAL A 91 11.81 -2.18 10.76
CA VAL A 91 10.50 -1.82 11.25
C VAL A 91 9.75 -3.06 11.72
N ARG A 92 8.88 -2.89 12.69
CA ARG A 92 8.03 -3.96 13.21
C ARG A 92 6.61 -3.82 12.66
N ARG A 93 5.89 -4.93 12.64
CA ARG A 93 4.45 -4.92 12.34
C ARG A 93 3.74 -3.94 13.28
N TYR A 94 2.80 -3.16 12.73
CA TYR A 94 2.09 -2.06 13.40
C TYR A 94 2.92 -0.81 13.67
N GLN A 95 4.19 -0.80 13.36
CA GLN A 95 4.97 0.42 13.50
C GLN A 95 4.50 1.45 12.47
N THR A 96 4.27 2.67 12.91
CA THR A 96 3.93 3.77 11.98
C THR A 96 5.13 4.08 11.10
N ILE A 97 4.92 4.07 9.79
CA ILE A 97 5.98 4.34 8.81
C ILE A 97 5.75 5.65 8.06
N GLY A 98 4.56 6.21 8.17
CA GLY A 98 4.22 7.48 7.53
C GLY A 98 2.75 7.80 7.71
N TYR A 99 2.27 8.76 6.93
CA TYR A 99 0.91 9.27 7.03
C TYR A 99 0.27 9.38 5.66
N MET A 100 -1.02 9.11 5.61
CA MET A 100 -1.81 9.15 4.37
C MET A 100 -1.84 10.55 3.76
N GLY A 101 -1.70 10.60 2.45
CA GLY A 101 -1.78 11.81 1.69
C GLY A 101 -2.35 11.58 0.30
N SER A 102 -2.07 12.51 -0.59
CA SER A 102 -2.53 12.47 -1.98
C SER A 102 -1.40 12.88 -2.91
N THR A 103 -0.16 12.56 -2.56
CA THR A 103 1.02 12.90 -3.35
C THR A 103 1.17 11.99 -4.56
N GLY A 104 1.87 12.48 -5.59
CA GLY A 104 2.00 11.77 -6.84
C GLY A 104 0.70 11.80 -7.65
N ARG A 105 0.44 10.74 -8.41
CA ARG A 105 -0.79 10.60 -9.20
C ARG A 105 -1.94 10.16 -8.32
N SER A 106 -2.61 11.12 -7.70
CA SER A 106 -3.72 10.83 -6.80
C SER A 106 -4.76 11.94 -6.91
N THR A 107 -6.04 11.55 -6.86
CA THR A 107 -7.17 12.48 -6.89
C THR A 107 -7.75 12.73 -5.51
N GLY A 108 -7.27 12.07 -4.49
CA GLY A 108 -7.72 12.24 -3.11
C GLY A 108 -6.90 11.42 -2.15
N PRO A 109 -7.02 11.66 -0.83
CA PRO A 109 -6.22 10.95 0.15
C PRO A 109 -6.52 9.46 0.18
N HIS A 110 -5.49 8.66 0.00
CA HIS A 110 -5.56 7.21 0.10
C HIS A 110 -4.16 6.62 0.27
N CYS A 111 -4.11 5.36 0.70
CA CYS A 111 -2.89 4.58 0.70
C CYS A 111 -2.99 3.54 -0.43
N HIS A 112 -2.11 3.61 -1.39
CA HIS A 112 -1.96 2.56 -2.38
C HIS A 112 -1.04 1.50 -1.80
N TYR A 113 -1.56 0.30 -1.60
CA TYR A 113 -0.87 -0.78 -0.93
C TYR A 113 -0.67 -1.96 -1.87
N GLU A 114 0.59 -2.40 -2.00
CA GLU A 114 0.96 -3.55 -2.83
C GLU A 114 1.65 -4.60 -1.99
N VAL A 115 1.37 -5.87 -2.29
CA VAL A 115 2.11 -7.03 -1.79
C VAL A 115 2.74 -7.73 -2.98
N TRP A 116 4.04 -7.97 -2.90
CA TRP A 116 4.81 -8.62 -3.95
C TRP A 116 5.39 -9.93 -3.44
N VAL A 117 5.22 -11.00 -4.24
CA VAL A 117 5.86 -12.28 -4.03
C VAL A 117 6.85 -12.47 -5.17
N GLY A 118 8.16 -12.39 -4.86
CA GLY A 118 9.18 -12.30 -5.89
C GLY A 118 9.00 -11.05 -6.73
N ASP A 119 8.86 -11.21 -8.03
CA ASP A 119 8.65 -10.13 -8.99
C ASP A 119 7.19 -10.03 -9.48
N HIS A 120 6.25 -10.64 -8.74
CA HIS A 120 4.83 -10.59 -9.06
C HIS A 120 4.02 -9.90 -7.98
N PRO A 121 3.21 -8.87 -8.33
CA PRO A 121 2.22 -8.34 -7.39
C PRO A 121 1.09 -9.35 -7.20
N VAL A 122 0.60 -9.47 -5.98
CA VAL A 122 -0.51 -10.36 -5.63
C VAL A 122 -1.62 -9.56 -4.96
N ASN A 123 -2.82 -10.15 -4.85
CA ASN A 123 -3.93 -9.46 -4.22
C ASN A 123 -3.68 -9.24 -2.73
N PRO A 124 -3.50 -7.98 -2.28
CA PRO A 124 -3.19 -7.70 -0.88
C PRO A 124 -4.29 -8.09 0.10
N VAL A 125 -5.53 -8.16 -0.34
CA VAL A 125 -6.67 -8.50 0.54
C VAL A 125 -6.50 -9.89 1.14
N ALA A 126 -5.83 -10.81 0.45
CA ALA A 126 -5.53 -12.15 0.97
C ALA A 126 -4.63 -12.13 2.22
N TYR A 127 -3.94 -11.01 2.46
CA TYR A 127 -3.01 -10.84 3.57
C TYR A 127 -3.58 -9.93 4.67
N ILE A 128 -4.82 -9.47 4.53
CA ILE A 128 -5.48 -8.60 5.50
C ILE A 128 -6.53 -9.44 6.24
N LEU A 129 -6.41 -9.50 7.57
CA LEU A 129 -7.36 -10.24 8.38
C LEU A 129 -8.74 -9.56 8.39
N PRO A 130 -9.84 -10.33 8.39
CA PRO A 130 -11.18 -9.77 8.54
C PRO A 130 -11.27 -8.88 9.79
N GLY A 131 -11.86 -7.70 9.65
CA GLY A 131 -11.97 -6.72 10.73
C GLY A 131 -10.86 -5.68 10.78
N ASP A 132 -9.75 -5.89 10.07
CA ASP A 132 -8.66 -4.91 10.00
C ASP A 132 -8.92 -3.81 8.98
N TYR A 133 -9.95 -3.95 8.17
CA TYR A 133 -10.31 -2.95 7.17
C TYR A 133 -11.82 -2.81 7.06
N SER A 134 -12.24 -1.63 6.54
CA SER A 134 -13.66 -1.35 6.32
C SER A 134 -14.01 -1.64 4.86
N VAL A 135 -15.08 -2.40 4.65
CA VAL A 135 -15.62 -2.70 3.31
C VAL A 135 -17.06 -2.21 3.27
N ASP A 136 -17.35 -1.34 2.34
CA ASP A 136 -18.72 -0.83 2.12
C ASP A 136 -19.34 -1.42 0.87
#